data_3f266676216866061ae066d5918c4a52
#
_entry.id   3f266676216866061ae066d5918c4a52
#
_cell.length_a   1.000
_cell.length_b   1.000
_cell.length_c   1.000
_cell.angle_alpha   90.00
_cell.angle_beta   90.00
_cell.angle_gamma   90.00
#
_symmetry.space_group_name_H-M   'P 1'
#
loop_
_entity.id
_entity.type
_entity.pdbx_description
1 polymer ?
#
loop_
_entity_poly.entity_id
_entity_poly.type
_entity_poly.pdbx_seq_one_letter_code
_entity_poly.pdbx_strand_id
1 'polypeptide(L)'
;MTGHLIRRAARTVRAGRALATAPPYVPPGHFYSPLTSAADVQRALSWQEEAPGVDLRDETQLALVDELRLVLAEPLPGPRYQAVNRMFCPADAAVYRAMLGHLRPKRIIEVGSGYSTAVALDGGYPVTCIEPYPERLQSLTAEGDPVTLIRQPVQDVALGLFGELGSGDVLFIDSTHVAKAGSDVCWLLLHVLPRLAPGVAVHVHDIFWPFTYPSAWLHERRDWNEAYLLHAFLSGNADWEIVLFSSWLWRCRPETVPPRLRTDSPGSIWLRKTG
;
A
#
# COMPACT_ATOMS: atom_id res chain seq x y z
N MET A 1 -29.95 29.87 9.91
CA MET A 1 -29.14 28.69 9.65
C MET A 1 -27.64 28.83 9.98
N THR A 2 -27.06 30.01 10.02
CA THR A 2 -25.64 30.30 10.27
C THR A 2 -25.17 30.00 11.71
N GLY A 3 -25.97 30.22 12.73
CA GLY A 3 -25.54 30.01 14.13
C GLY A 3 -25.34 28.54 14.55
N HIS A 4 -26.02 27.59 13.89
CA HIS A 4 -25.91 26.16 14.22
C HIS A 4 -24.61 25.55 13.62
N LEU A 5 -24.22 26.01 12.45
CA LEU A 5 -22.97 25.59 11.79
C LEU A 5 -21.72 26.09 12.53
N ILE A 6 -21.76 27.35 13.00
CA ILE A 6 -20.64 27.94 13.76
C ILE A 6 -20.51 27.24 15.14
N ARG A 7 -21.61 26.92 15.82
CA ARG A 7 -21.56 26.17 17.07
C ARG A 7 -21.06 24.74 16.91
N ARG A 8 -21.37 24.08 15.78
CA ARG A 8 -20.90 22.73 15.46
C ARG A 8 -19.40 22.74 15.16
N ALA A 9 -18.92 23.69 14.36
CA ALA A 9 -17.48 23.85 14.08
C ALA A 9 -16.67 24.17 15.35
N ALA A 10 -17.14 25.10 16.20
CA ALA A 10 -16.49 25.41 17.47
C ALA A 10 -16.44 24.22 18.43
N ARG A 11 -17.49 23.39 18.45
CA ARG A 11 -17.55 22.17 19.27
C ARG A 11 -16.58 21.12 18.78
N THR A 12 -16.43 20.95 17.45
CA THR A 12 -15.46 20.03 16.82
C THR A 12 -14.02 20.46 17.11
N VAL A 13 -13.70 21.75 16.99
CA VAL A 13 -12.36 22.29 17.30
C VAL A 13 -12.02 22.13 18.78
N ARG A 14 -12.98 22.35 19.68
CA ARG A 14 -12.78 22.20 21.13
C ARG A 14 -12.61 20.72 21.52
N ALA A 15 -13.38 19.81 20.91
CA ALA A 15 -13.24 18.38 21.09
C ALA A 15 -11.89 17.86 20.54
N GLY A 16 -11.45 18.35 19.37
CA GLY A 16 -10.15 18.02 18.79
C GLY A 16 -8.98 18.47 19.67
N ARG A 17 -9.04 19.68 20.24
CA ARG A 17 -8.05 20.15 21.22
C ARG A 17 -8.03 19.30 22.50
N ALA A 18 -9.18 18.93 23.03
CA ALA A 18 -9.27 18.09 24.23
C ALA A 18 -8.68 16.69 23.98
N LEU A 19 -8.92 16.10 22.79
CA LEU A 19 -8.33 14.82 22.39
C LEU A 19 -6.81 14.91 22.22
N ALA A 20 -6.29 15.98 21.62
CA ALA A 20 -4.87 16.17 21.38
C ALA A 20 -4.05 16.33 22.68
N THR A 21 -4.69 16.79 23.77
CA THR A 21 -4.03 17.02 25.07
C THR A 21 -4.37 15.98 26.13
N ALA A 22 -5.38 15.13 25.90
CA ALA A 22 -5.74 14.06 26.82
C ALA A 22 -4.66 12.96 26.81
N PRO A 23 -4.27 12.43 27.98
CA PRO A 23 -3.43 11.24 28.00
C PRO A 23 -4.18 10.05 27.36
N PRO A 24 -3.44 9.07 26.78
CA PRO A 24 -4.07 7.85 26.29
C PRO A 24 -4.77 7.13 27.44
N TYR A 25 -5.84 6.38 27.12
CA TYR A 25 -6.64 5.62 28.11
C TYR A 25 -5.76 4.70 28.96
N VAL A 26 -4.72 4.13 28.36
CA VAL A 26 -3.71 3.31 29.05
C VAL A 26 -2.33 3.65 28.48
N PRO A 27 -1.23 3.41 29.23
CA PRO A 27 0.10 3.66 28.71
C PRO A 27 0.46 2.70 27.56
N PRO A 28 1.44 3.09 26.69
CA PRO A 28 1.98 2.20 25.68
C PRO A 28 2.44 0.87 26.23
N GLY A 29 2.13 -0.24 25.55
CA GLY A 29 2.49 -1.60 25.97
C GLY A 29 1.59 -2.22 27.04
N HIS A 30 0.58 -1.51 27.54
CA HIS A 30 -0.49 -2.09 28.34
C HIS A 30 -1.38 -2.98 27.45
N PHE A 31 -1.96 -4.05 27.98
CA PHE A 31 -2.76 -5.02 27.20
C PHE A 31 -4.01 -4.42 26.51
N TYR A 32 -4.49 -3.26 26.92
CA TYR A 32 -5.51 -2.48 26.18
C TYR A 32 -4.92 -1.42 25.25
N SER A 33 -3.60 -1.26 25.22
CA SER A 33 -2.97 -0.30 24.31
C SER A 33 -2.92 -0.83 22.89
N PRO A 34 -3.23 -0.01 21.88
CA PRO A 34 -2.96 -0.38 20.50
C PRO A 34 -1.46 -0.38 20.14
N LEU A 35 -0.61 0.13 21.03
CA LEU A 35 0.84 0.16 20.85
C LEU A 35 1.47 -1.09 21.48
N THR A 36 2.34 -1.77 20.73
CA THR A 36 2.94 -3.04 21.12
C THR A 36 3.86 -2.94 22.34
N SER A 37 3.85 -3.96 23.19
CA SER A 37 4.86 -4.18 24.22
C SER A 37 6.03 -5.00 23.66
N ALA A 38 7.16 -5.04 24.38
CA ALA A 38 8.27 -5.93 24.02
C ALA A 38 7.84 -7.42 24.00
N ALA A 39 6.93 -7.81 24.89
CA ALA A 39 6.40 -9.18 24.93
C ALA A 39 5.53 -9.49 23.69
N ASP A 40 4.77 -8.51 23.19
CA ASP A 40 3.98 -8.68 21.96
C ASP A 40 4.89 -8.84 20.74
N VAL A 41 5.98 -8.05 20.65
CA VAL A 41 6.98 -8.19 19.58
C VAL A 41 7.59 -9.60 19.60
N GLN A 42 8.05 -10.09 20.78
CA GLN A 42 8.61 -11.43 20.89
C GLN A 42 7.61 -12.51 20.51
N ARG A 43 6.35 -12.35 20.88
CA ARG A 43 5.27 -13.29 20.53
C ARG A 43 5.03 -13.29 19.03
N ALA A 44 4.93 -12.11 18.39
CA ALA A 44 4.75 -11.99 16.94
C ALA A 44 5.90 -12.65 16.15
N LEU A 45 7.14 -12.48 16.60
CA LEU A 45 8.32 -13.10 15.98
C LEU A 45 8.39 -14.62 16.17
N SER A 46 7.63 -15.19 17.11
CA SER A 46 7.57 -16.64 17.36
C SER A 46 6.43 -17.34 16.59
N TRP A 47 5.56 -16.61 15.90
CA TRP A 47 4.48 -17.21 15.13
C TRP A 47 5.01 -17.98 13.92
N GLN A 48 4.25 -18.98 13.49
CA GLN A 48 4.59 -19.74 12.29
C GLN A 48 4.50 -18.87 11.05
N GLU A 49 5.33 -19.20 10.06
CA GLU A 49 5.36 -18.48 8.78
C GLU A 49 4.27 -19.01 7.83
N GLU A 50 3.03 -18.75 8.17
CA GLU A 50 1.86 -19.16 7.41
C GLU A 50 0.81 -18.04 7.35
N ALA A 51 -0.09 -18.12 6.38
CA ALA A 51 -1.23 -17.22 6.24
C ALA A 51 -2.53 -18.04 6.13
N PRO A 52 -3.04 -18.58 7.25
CA PRO A 52 -4.23 -19.40 7.25
C PRO A 52 -5.42 -18.68 6.62
N GLY A 53 -6.19 -19.39 5.80
CA GLY A 53 -7.38 -18.86 5.13
C GLY A 53 -7.11 -18.02 3.87
N VAL A 54 -5.85 -17.76 3.52
CA VAL A 54 -5.47 -17.05 2.30
C VAL A 54 -5.02 -18.04 1.22
N ASP A 55 -5.64 -17.96 0.05
CA ASP A 55 -5.19 -18.69 -1.14
C ASP A 55 -4.05 -17.88 -1.80
N LEU A 56 -2.82 -18.36 -1.68
CA LEU A 56 -1.65 -17.71 -2.27
C LEU A 56 -1.60 -17.84 -3.79
N ARG A 57 -2.28 -18.84 -4.37
CA ARG A 57 -2.25 -19.11 -5.82
C ARG A 57 -0.82 -19.28 -6.35
N ASP A 58 -0.01 -20.07 -5.65
CA ASP A 58 1.42 -20.29 -5.88
C ASP A 58 1.76 -20.50 -7.35
N GLU A 59 1.10 -21.45 -8.01
CA GLU A 59 1.36 -21.80 -9.41
C GLU A 59 1.07 -20.62 -10.35
N THR A 60 0.01 -19.86 -10.08
CA THR A 60 -0.35 -18.68 -10.88
C THR A 60 0.69 -17.57 -10.74
N GLN A 61 1.13 -17.31 -9.52
CA GLN A 61 2.19 -16.34 -9.25
C GLN A 61 3.51 -16.73 -9.93
N LEU A 62 3.90 -18.01 -9.84
CA LEU A 62 5.13 -18.51 -10.46
C LEU A 62 5.08 -18.42 -11.99
N ALA A 63 3.93 -18.75 -12.60
CA ALA A 63 3.74 -18.60 -14.05
C ALA A 63 3.85 -17.11 -14.47
N LEU A 64 3.26 -16.20 -13.72
CA LEU A 64 3.35 -14.76 -13.98
C LEU A 64 4.79 -14.26 -13.86
N VAL A 65 5.53 -14.69 -12.84
CA VAL A 65 6.94 -14.28 -12.66
C VAL A 65 7.81 -14.80 -13.81
N ASP A 66 7.57 -16.01 -14.30
CA ASP A 66 8.29 -16.53 -15.48
C ASP A 66 7.99 -15.71 -16.74
N GLU A 67 6.73 -15.32 -16.97
CA GLU A 67 6.33 -14.39 -18.04
C GLU A 67 7.06 -13.05 -17.92
N LEU A 68 7.13 -12.49 -16.71
CA LEU A 68 7.74 -11.19 -16.45
C LEU A 68 9.27 -11.22 -16.33
N ARG A 69 9.88 -12.40 -16.36
CA ARG A 69 11.30 -12.62 -16.03
C ARG A 69 12.27 -11.71 -16.77
N LEU A 70 12.07 -11.52 -18.08
CA LEU A 70 12.93 -10.67 -18.89
C LEU A 70 12.82 -9.20 -18.49
N VAL A 71 11.59 -8.71 -18.29
CA VAL A 71 11.33 -7.32 -17.87
C VAL A 71 11.88 -7.06 -16.46
N LEU A 72 11.72 -8.02 -15.55
CA LEU A 72 12.29 -7.93 -14.21
C LEU A 72 13.83 -7.90 -14.21
N ALA A 73 14.48 -8.52 -15.19
CA ALA A 73 15.93 -8.55 -15.31
C ALA A 73 16.52 -7.25 -15.90
N GLU A 74 15.73 -6.43 -16.58
CA GLU A 74 16.18 -5.19 -17.19
C GLU A 74 16.41 -4.07 -16.16
N PRO A 75 17.37 -3.16 -16.39
CA PRO A 75 17.49 -1.92 -15.62
C PRO A 75 16.20 -1.10 -15.68
N LEU A 76 15.93 -0.35 -14.63
CA LEU A 76 14.81 0.57 -14.61
C LEU A 76 15.07 1.73 -15.58
N PRO A 77 14.17 2.01 -16.52
CA PRO A 77 14.31 3.13 -17.43
C PRO A 77 13.96 4.45 -16.74
N GLY A 78 14.48 5.53 -17.29
CA GLY A 78 14.06 6.88 -16.99
C GLY A 78 14.88 7.59 -15.92
N PRO A 79 14.78 8.93 -15.89
CA PRO A 79 15.60 9.78 -15.05
C PRO A 79 14.97 10.10 -13.68
N ARG A 80 13.67 9.81 -13.47
CA ARG A 80 12.95 10.25 -12.27
C ARG A 80 13.15 9.29 -11.09
N TYR A 81 13.07 7.98 -11.36
CA TYR A 81 13.29 7.02 -10.31
C TYR A 81 14.75 6.99 -9.88
N GLN A 82 14.99 7.16 -8.58
CA GLN A 82 16.29 7.11 -7.97
C GLN A 82 16.43 5.82 -7.16
N ALA A 83 17.34 4.93 -7.58
CA ALA A 83 17.54 3.62 -6.94
C ALA A 83 18.07 3.72 -5.51
N VAL A 84 18.79 4.80 -5.17
CA VAL A 84 19.30 5.05 -3.82
C VAL A 84 18.25 5.84 -3.03
N ASN A 85 17.25 5.13 -2.55
CA ASN A 85 16.23 5.67 -1.66
C ASN A 85 15.84 4.62 -0.62
N ARG A 86 15.18 5.03 0.47
CA ARG A 86 14.79 4.14 1.59
C ARG A 86 13.30 3.81 1.59
N MET A 87 12.55 4.24 0.56
CA MET A 87 11.09 4.19 0.56
C MET A 87 10.54 3.20 -0.45
N PHE A 88 11.23 3.00 -1.58
CA PHE A 88 10.78 2.16 -2.67
C PHE A 88 12.00 1.50 -3.32
N CYS A 89 12.31 0.29 -2.91
CA CYS A 89 13.57 -0.36 -3.31
C CYS A 89 13.58 -0.74 -4.80
N PRO A 90 14.76 -1.01 -5.39
CA PRO A 90 14.85 -1.40 -6.80
C PRO A 90 14.00 -2.62 -7.19
N ALA A 91 13.81 -3.57 -6.28
CA ALA A 91 12.94 -4.71 -6.53
C ALA A 91 11.47 -4.32 -6.59
N ASP A 92 10.97 -3.45 -5.67
CA ASP A 92 9.60 -2.91 -5.74
C ASP A 92 9.39 -2.15 -7.05
N ALA A 93 10.35 -1.30 -7.43
CA ALA A 93 10.29 -0.52 -8.66
C ALA A 93 10.28 -1.44 -9.92
N ALA A 94 11.10 -2.50 -9.94
CA ALA A 94 11.13 -3.45 -11.05
C ALA A 94 9.81 -4.23 -11.17
N VAL A 95 9.27 -4.69 -10.04
CA VAL A 95 7.97 -5.38 -9.99
C VAL A 95 6.86 -4.44 -10.44
N TYR A 96 6.82 -3.20 -9.92
CA TYR A 96 5.81 -2.23 -10.31
C TYR A 96 5.84 -1.94 -11.81
N ARG A 97 7.02 -1.66 -12.37
CA ARG A 97 7.19 -1.47 -13.81
C ARG A 97 6.70 -2.69 -14.61
N ALA A 98 7.10 -3.89 -14.20
CA ALA A 98 6.73 -5.12 -14.89
C ALA A 98 5.20 -5.33 -14.88
N MET A 99 4.57 -5.10 -13.75
CA MET A 99 3.11 -5.20 -13.60
C MET A 99 2.37 -4.14 -14.43
N LEU A 100 2.85 -2.90 -14.48
CA LEU A 100 2.28 -1.87 -15.34
C LEU A 100 2.37 -2.26 -16.81
N GLY A 101 3.51 -2.80 -17.25
CA GLY A 101 3.70 -3.30 -18.63
C GLY A 101 2.80 -4.50 -18.97
N HIS A 102 2.51 -5.38 -18.00
CA HIS A 102 1.62 -6.51 -18.13
C HIS A 102 0.14 -6.07 -18.18
N LEU A 103 -0.30 -5.25 -17.23
CA LEU A 103 -1.69 -4.79 -17.10
C LEU A 103 -2.06 -3.72 -18.14
N ARG A 104 -1.12 -2.86 -18.53
CA ARG A 104 -1.31 -1.72 -19.43
C ARG A 104 -2.49 -0.84 -19.02
N PRO A 105 -2.51 -0.34 -17.76
CA PRO A 105 -3.62 0.41 -17.24
C PRO A 105 -3.88 1.69 -18.05
N LYS A 106 -5.13 2.03 -18.21
CA LYS A 106 -5.54 3.34 -18.76
C LYS A 106 -5.55 4.41 -17.68
N ARG A 107 -5.79 4.02 -16.45
CA ARG A 107 -5.82 4.88 -15.27
C ARG A 107 -5.03 4.26 -14.13
N ILE A 108 -4.28 5.10 -13.43
CA ILE A 108 -3.65 4.78 -12.17
C ILE A 108 -4.11 5.82 -11.16
N ILE A 109 -4.73 5.37 -10.07
CA ILE A 109 -4.97 6.20 -8.89
C ILE A 109 -3.97 5.74 -7.83
N GLU A 110 -3.18 6.67 -7.32
CA GLU A 110 -2.15 6.42 -6.32
C GLU A 110 -2.50 7.16 -5.03
N VAL A 111 -2.63 6.43 -3.93
CA VAL A 111 -2.78 6.97 -2.58
C VAL A 111 -1.42 6.96 -1.91
N GLY A 112 -0.91 8.14 -1.59
CA GLY A 112 0.51 8.40 -1.39
C GLY A 112 1.18 8.78 -2.71
N SER A 113 2.40 9.24 -2.69
CA SER A 113 3.13 9.61 -3.90
C SER A 113 4.63 9.72 -3.67
N GLY A 114 5.41 9.50 -4.73
CA GLY A 114 6.85 9.63 -4.65
C GLY A 114 7.60 8.80 -5.68
N TYR A 115 8.45 7.89 -5.23
CA TYR A 115 9.29 7.08 -6.13
C TYR A 115 8.48 6.07 -6.96
N SER A 116 7.35 5.59 -6.47
CA SER A 116 6.38 4.79 -7.23
C SER A 116 5.79 5.59 -8.39
N THR A 117 5.37 6.83 -8.12
CA THR A 117 4.91 7.76 -9.16
C THR A 117 6.00 7.99 -10.22
N ALA A 118 7.26 8.16 -9.79
CA ALA A 118 8.39 8.31 -10.70
C ALA A 118 8.54 7.11 -11.65
N VAL A 119 8.39 5.88 -11.14
CA VAL A 119 8.42 4.65 -11.97
C VAL A 119 7.28 4.64 -12.99
N ALA A 120 6.06 5.00 -12.58
CA ALA A 120 4.92 5.03 -13.49
C ALA A 120 5.12 6.07 -14.60
N LEU A 121 5.57 7.28 -14.26
CA LEU A 121 5.84 8.35 -15.21
C LEU A 121 6.98 7.99 -16.17
N ASP A 122 8.04 7.37 -15.69
CA ASP A 122 9.14 6.88 -16.51
C ASP A 122 8.68 5.77 -17.46
N GLY A 123 7.62 5.05 -17.11
CA GLY A 123 6.92 4.09 -17.95
C GLY A 123 5.91 4.70 -18.93
N GLY A 124 5.69 6.03 -18.88
CA GLY A 124 4.76 6.75 -19.75
C GLY A 124 3.29 6.69 -19.31
N TYR A 125 3.01 6.32 -18.06
CA TYR A 125 1.66 6.22 -17.53
C TYR A 125 1.23 7.51 -16.85
N PRO A 126 0.01 8.03 -17.12
CA PRO A 126 -0.56 9.12 -16.36
C PRO A 126 -1.00 8.64 -14.97
N VAL A 127 -0.80 9.46 -13.94
CA VAL A 127 -1.12 9.12 -12.56
C VAL A 127 -1.97 10.20 -11.91
N THR A 128 -3.05 9.79 -11.24
CA THR A 128 -3.79 10.65 -10.31
C THR A 128 -3.31 10.34 -8.89
N CYS A 129 -2.57 11.27 -8.28
CA CYS A 129 -2.03 11.14 -6.95
C CYS A 129 -2.94 11.81 -5.91
N ILE A 130 -3.29 11.08 -4.85
CA ILE A 130 -3.98 11.60 -3.67
C ILE A 130 -2.93 11.73 -2.57
N GLU A 131 -2.46 12.96 -2.32
CA GLU A 131 -1.30 13.23 -1.45
C GLU A 131 -1.46 14.58 -0.75
N PRO A 132 -1.70 14.61 0.57
CA PRO A 132 -1.82 15.87 1.30
C PRO A 132 -0.48 16.62 1.46
N TYR A 133 0.67 15.92 1.37
CA TYR A 133 2.02 16.45 1.59
C TYR A 133 2.95 16.16 0.41
N PRO A 134 2.74 16.82 -0.76
CA PRO A 134 3.31 16.40 -2.04
C PRO A 134 4.77 16.87 -2.29
N GLU A 135 5.51 17.27 -1.27
CA GLU A 135 6.85 17.85 -1.43
C GLU A 135 7.81 16.89 -2.13
N ARG A 136 7.73 15.57 -1.81
CA ARG A 136 8.53 14.54 -2.48
C ARG A 136 8.13 14.40 -3.93
N LEU A 137 6.84 14.29 -4.23
CA LEU A 137 6.32 14.22 -5.59
C LEU A 137 6.83 15.40 -6.43
N GLN A 138 6.71 16.62 -5.90
CA GLN A 138 7.14 17.84 -6.57
C GLN A 138 8.64 17.86 -6.87
N SER A 139 9.45 17.19 -6.05
CA SER A 139 10.90 17.07 -6.31
C SER A 139 11.25 16.06 -7.42
N LEU A 140 10.33 15.17 -7.79
CA LEU A 140 10.52 14.11 -8.77
C LEU A 140 9.80 14.37 -10.11
N THR A 141 8.96 15.41 -10.16
CA THR A 141 8.15 15.74 -11.33
C THR A 141 8.56 17.08 -11.93
N ALA A 142 8.26 17.25 -13.21
CA ALA A 142 8.48 18.49 -13.94
C ALA A 142 7.15 19.05 -14.49
N GLU A 143 7.18 20.31 -14.93
CA GLU A 143 6.06 20.93 -15.62
C GLU A 143 5.74 20.14 -16.91
N GLY A 144 4.45 19.81 -17.10
CA GLY A 144 3.99 19.02 -18.24
C GLY A 144 3.98 17.51 -18.01
N ASP A 145 4.44 17.01 -16.88
CA ASP A 145 4.27 15.59 -16.53
C ASP A 145 2.77 15.25 -16.38
N PRO A 146 2.33 14.07 -16.84
CA PRO A 146 0.92 13.67 -16.80
C PRO A 146 0.49 13.24 -15.38
N VAL A 147 0.59 14.17 -14.42
CA VAL A 147 0.21 13.97 -13.02
C VAL A 147 -0.98 14.87 -12.68
N THR A 148 -2.03 14.26 -12.15
CA THR A 148 -3.12 14.98 -11.49
C THR A 148 -2.95 14.86 -9.98
N LEU A 149 -2.71 15.98 -9.29
CA LEU A 149 -2.53 15.99 -7.83
C LEU A 149 -3.81 16.43 -7.12
N ILE A 150 -4.33 15.55 -6.26
CA ILE A 150 -5.42 15.82 -5.32
C ILE A 150 -4.80 16.03 -3.93
N ARG A 151 -4.66 17.29 -3.52
CA ARG A 151 -3.95 17.67 -2.28
C ARG A 151 -4.87 17.64 -1.07
N GLN A 152 -5.31 16.42 -0.70
CA GLN A 152 -6.12 16.19 0.50
C GLN A 152 -5.98 14.76 0.99
N PRO A 153 -6.32 14.46 2.26
CA PRO A 153 -6.41 13.10 2.77
C PRO A 153 -7.39 12.26 1.93
N VAL A 154 -7.08 10.98 1.72
CA VAL A 154 -7.92 10.08 0.90
C VAL A 154 -9.33 9.92 1.45
N GLN A 155 -9.51 10.07 2.76
CA GLN A 155 -10.82 10.02 3.42
C GLN A 155 -11.75 11.18 3.02
N ASP A 156 -11.18 12.27 2.52
CA ASP A 156 -11.92 13.47 2.07
C ASP A 156 -12.19 13.43 0.56
N VAL A 157 -11.65 12.42 -0.16
CA VAL A 157 -11.88 12.23 -1.59
C VAL A 157 -13.21 11.53 -1.84
N ALA A 158 -13.96 12.02 -2.81
CA ALA A 158 -15.23 11.40 -3.20
C ALA A 158 -15.03 9.96 -3.70
N LEU A 159 -15.82 9.02 -3.18
CA LEU A 159 -15.78 7.60 -3.59
C LEU A 159 -15.99 7.39 -5.09
N GLY A 160 -16.70 8.32 -5.77
CA GLY A 160 -16.92 8.28 -7.21
C GLY A 160 -15.64 8.27 -8.03
N LEU A 161 -14.54 8.87 -7.55
CA LEU A 161 -13.24 8.84 -8.21
C LEU A 161 -12.73 7.41 -8.39
N PHE A 162 -12.84 6.59 -7.34
CA PHE A 162 -12.40 5.18 -7.39
C PHE A 162 -13.33 4.33 -8.27
N GLY A 163 -14.59 4.73 -8.42
CA GLY A 163 -15.54 4.11 -9.34
C GLY A 163 -15.22 4.34 -10.83
N GLU A 164 -14.27 5.22 -11.16
CA GLU A 164 -13.78 5.41 -12.53
C GLU A 164 -12.79 4.34 -12.97
N LEU A 165 -12.22 3.55 -12.02
CA LEU A 165 -11.34 2.44 -12.32
C LEU A 165 -12.12 1.27 -12.90
N GLY A 166 -11.67 0.78 -14.04
CA GLY A 166 -12.20 -0.39 -14.73
C GLY A 166 -11.22 -1.55 -14.75
N SER A 167 -11.62 -2.64 -15.40
CA SER A 167 -10.76 -3.83 -15.54
C SER A 167 -9.42 -3.48 -16.16
N GLY A 168 -8.33 -3.90 -15.51
CA GLY A 168 -6.95 -3.62 -15.89
C GLY A 168 -6.40 -2.28 -15.38
N ASP A 169 -7.24 -1.37 -14.86
CA ASP A 169 -6.77 -0.16 -14.19
C ASP A 169 -6.18 -0.48 -12.82
N VAL A 170 -5.39 0.44 -12.27
CA VAL A 170 -4.62 0.22 -11.05
C VAL A 170 -5.01 1.21 -9.96
N LEU A 171 -5.31 0.69 -8.77
CA LEU A 171 -5.27 1.42 -7.52
C LEU A 171 -3.98 1.06 -6.78
N PHE A 172 -3.09 2.03 -6.60
CA PHE A 172 -1.86 1.89 -5.83
C PHE A 172 -2.05 2.50 -4.44
N ILE A 173 -1.74 1.73 -3.40
CA ILE A 173 -1.91 2.13 -1.99
C ILE A 173 -0.55 2.07 -1.30
N ASP A 174 -0.05 3.23 -0.89
CA ASP A 174 1.11 3.43 -0.02
C ASP A 174 0.77 4.54 0.96
N SER A 175 0.03 4.18 2.00
CA SER A 175 -0.64 5.11 2.91
C SER A 175 0.07 5.21 4.26
N THR A 176 -0.65 5.40 5.37
CA THR A 176 -0.02 5.48 6.70
C THR A 176 0.29 4.12 7.33
N HIS A 177 -0.20 3.04 6.79
CA HIS A 177 -0.10 1.66 7.30
C HIS A 177 -0.73 1.44 8.69
N VAL A 178 -1.55 2.40 9.17
CA VAL A 178 -2.13 2.34 10.52
C VAL A 178 -3.65 2.33 10.46
N ALA A 179 -4.24 1.18 10.80
CA ALA A 179 -5.68 1.05 11.01
C ALA A 179 -6.07 1.61 12.38
N LYS A 180 -6.82 2.69 12.37
CA LYS A 180 -7.42 3.34 13.55
C LYS A 180 -8.69 4.08 13.16
N ALA A 181 -9.45 4.54 14.13
CA ALA A 181 -10.68 5.32 13.86
C ALA A 181 -10.38 6.51 12.95
N GLY A 182 -11.02 6.54 11.77
CA GLY A 182 -10.87 7.62 10.78
C GLY A 182 -9.59 7.57 9.95
N SER A 183 -8.80 6.48 10.00
CA SER A 183 -7.58 6.35 9.18
C SER A 183 -7.89 6.08 7.71
N ASP A 184 -6.91 6.39 6.88
CA ASP A 184 -6.84 6.05 5.46
C ASP A 184 -6.92 4.53 5.23
N VAL A 185 -6.16 3.73 6.00
CA VAL A 185 -6.21 2.26 5.92
C VAL A 185 -7.64 1.73 6.12
N CYS A 186 -8.33 2.19 7.18
CA CYS A 186 -9.73 1.80 7.39
C CYS A 186 -10.66 2.30 6.27
N TRP A 187 -10.43 3.52 5.76
CA TRP A 187 -11.22 4.07 4.67
C TRP A 187 -11.04 3.25 3.38
N LEU A 188 -9.79 2.93 3.03
CA LEU A 188 -9.46 2.16 1.83
C LEU A 188 -10.03 0.74 1.90
N LEU A 189 -9.72 -0.02 2.96
CA LEU A 189 -10.15 -1.41 3.05
C LEU A 189 -11.67 -1.58 3.23
N LEU A 190 -12.32 -0.69 3.99
CA LEU A 190 -13.73 -0.86 4.35
C LEU A 190 -14.71 -0.13 3.41
N HIS A 191 -14.24 0.91 2.71
CA HIS A 191 -15.12 1.73 1.87
C HIS A 191 -14.72 1.75 0.39
N VAL A 192 -13.43 1.79 0.06
CA VAL A 192 -12.97 1.85 -1.33
C VAL A 192 -12.92 0.46 -1.95
N LEU A 193 -12.12 -0.46 -1.40
CA LEU A 193 -11.92 -1.79 -1.99
C LEU A 193 -13.22 -2.55 -2.28
N PRO A 194 -14.22 -2.60 -1.38
CA PRO A 194 -15.46 -3.32 -1.65
C PRO A 194 -16.27 -2.77 -2.84
N ARG A 195 -16.03 -1.50 -3.24
CA ARG A 195 -16.76 -0.80 -4.30
C ARG A 195 -16.04 -0.79 -5.64
N LEU A 196 -14.81 -1.28 -5.72
CA LEU A 196 -14.09 -1.37 -6.99
C LEU A 196 -14.81 -2.31 -7.95
N ALA A 197 -14.70 -2.02 -9.24
CA ALA A 197 -15.23 -2.89 -10.28
C ALA A 197 -14.40 -4.18 -10.41
N PRO A 198 -15.01 -5.30 -10.82
CA PRO A 198 -14.26 -6.51 -11.17
C PRO A 198 -13.17 -6.23 -12.21
N GLY A 199 -12.03 -6.88 -12.04
CA GLY A 199 -10.85 -6.74 -12.90
C GLY A 199 -9.92 -5.57 -12.54
N VAL A 200 -10.28 -4.70 -11.59
CA VAL A 200 -9.37 -3.67 -11.08
C VAL A 200 -8.23 -4.35 -10.32
N ALA A 201 -6.99 -3.94 -10.64
CA ALA A 201 -5.80 -4.37 -9.93
C ALA A 201 -5.51 -3.42 -8.76
N VAL A 202 -5.16 -3.97 -7.60
CA VAL A 202 -4.81 -3.20 -6.41
C VAL A 202 -3.40 -3.59 -5.97
N HIS A 203 -2.51 -2.60 -5.88
CA HIS A 203 -1.21 -2.74 -5.24
C HIS A 203 -1.30 -2.19 -3.82
N VAL A 204 -0.86 -2.96 -2.83
CA VAL A 204 -0.68 -2.48 -1.46
C VAL A 204 0.79 -2.61 -1.11
N HIS A 205 1.41 -1.46 -0.78
CA HIS A 205 2.83 -1.38 -0.44
C HIS A 205 3.07 -1.73 1.04
N ASP A 206 4.32 -2.08 1.36
CA ASP A 206 4.77 -2.48 2.71
C ASP A 206 3.96 -3.63 3.34
N ILE A 207 3.51 -4.57 2.50
CA ILE A 207 2.95 -5.85 2.92
C ILE A 207 4.01 -6.93 2.75
N PHE A 208 4.38 -7.57 3.86
CA PHE A 208 5.41 -8.61 3.90
C PHE A 208 4.81 -9.97 4.24
N TRP A 209 5.42 -11.04 3.69
CA TRP A 209 5.10 -12.40 4.07
C TRP A 209 5.58 -12.72 5.48
N PRO A 210 4.79 -13.37 6.33
CA PRO A 210 3.38 -13.85 6.17
C PRO A 210 2.34 -12.86 6.75
N PHE A 211 2.22 -11.66 6.23
CA PHE A 211 1.36 -10.57 6.70
C PHE A 211 1.78 -10.02 8.07
N THR A 212 3.09 -9.98 8.32
CA THR A 212 3.69 -9.33 9.47
C THR A 212 4.82 -8.42 9.00
N TYR A 213 5.30 -7.56 9.90
CA TYR A 213 6.34 -6.61 9.54
C TYR A 213 7.75 -7.17 9.83
N PRO A 214 8.79 -6.67 9.11
CA PRO A 214 10.17 -7.04 9.38
C PRO A 214 10.55 -6.85 10.85
N SER A 215 11.35 -7.76 11.41
CA SER A 215 11.77 -7.74 12.82
C SER A 215 12.34 -6.37 13.24
N ALA A 216 13.13 -5.73 12.37
CA ALA A 216 13.69 -4.40 12.65
C ALA A 216 12.57 -3.36 12.88
N TRP A 217 11.50 -3.38 12.07
CA TRP A 217 10.38 -2.44 12.17
C TRP A 217 9.53 -2.66 13.42
N LEU A 218 9.38 -3.92 13.83
CA LEU A 218 8.71 -4.25 15.07
C LEU A 218 9.52 -3.74 16.28
N HIS A 219 10.86 -3.87 16.26
CA HIS A 219 11.74 -3.34 17.30
C HIS A 219 11.82 -1.79 17.27
N GLU A 220 11.71 -1.17 16.11
CA GLU A 220 11.57 0.30 15.95
C GLU A 220 10.23 0.80 16.48
N ARG A 221 9.28 -0.09 16.78
CA ARG A 221 7.95 0.22 17.27
C ARG A 221 7.19 1.14 16.30
N ARG A 222 7.22 0.80 15.03
CA ARG A 222 6.38 1.50 14.03
C ARG A 222 4.90 1.30 14.33
N ASP A 223 4.55 0.21 15.00
CA ASP A 223 3.18 -0.16 15.40
C ASP A 223 2.18 -0.16 14.21
N TRP A 224 2.68 -0.42 12.98
CA TRP A 224 1.87 -0.57 11.79
C TRP A 224 1.04 -1.86 11.86
N ASN A 225 -0.15 -1.84 11.30
CA ASN A 225 -1.11 -2.93 11.46
C ASN A 225 -1.98 -3.19 10.21
N GLU A 226 -1.71 -2.52 9.08
CA GLU A 226 -2.41 -2.72 7.81
C GLU A 226 -2.29 -4.15 7.31
N ALA A 227 -1.09 -4.76 7.41
CA ALA A 227 -0.86 -6.14 6.98
C ALA A 227 -1.78 -7.15 7.70
N TYR A 228 -2.04 -6.95 9.00
CA TYR A 228 -2.95 -7.82 9.77
C TYR A 228 -4.41 -7.65 9.32
N LEU A 229 -4.82 -6.40 9.04
CA LEU A 229 -6.16 -6.12 8.54
C LEU A 229 -6.34 -6.68 7.12
N LEU A 230 -5.32 -6.57 6.27
CA LEU A 230 -5.33 -7.13 4.92
C LEU A 230 -5.37 -8.67 4.94
N HIS A 231 -4.64 -9.33 5.85
CA HIS A 231 -4.73 -10.77 6.05
C HIS A 231 -6.17 -11.18 6.40
N ALA A 232 -6.78 -10.50 7.37
CA ALA A 232 -8.15 -10.77 7.75
C ALA A 232 -9.15 -10.49 6.61
N PHE A 233 -8.91 -9.47 5.79
CA PHE A 233 -9.71 -9.14 4.61
C PHE A 233 -9.65 -10.24 3.55
N LEU A 234 -8.47 -10.82 3.32
CA LEU A 234 -8.27 -11.86 2.31
C LEU A 234 -8.69 -13.26 2.77
N SER A 235 -8.73 -13.50 4.09
CA SER A 235 -9.08 -14.82 4.64
C SER A 235 -10.49 -15.23 4.25
N GLY A 236 -10.61 -16.26 3.40
CA GLY A 236 -11.88 -16.78 2.90
C GLY A 236 -12.66 -15.83 1.98
N ASN A 237 -12.05 -14.76 1.50
CA ASN A 237 -12.70 -13.78 0.62
C ASN A 237 -12.50 -14.14 -0.85
N ALA A 238 -13.52 -14.80 -1.44
CA ALA A 238 -13.49 -15.27 -2.82
C ALA A 238 -13.63 -14.13 -3.87
N ASP A 239 -14.00 -12.91 -3.46
CA ASP A 239 -14.11 -11.76 -4.37
C ASP A 239 -12.75 -11.16 -4.73
N TRP A 240 -11.67 -11.69 -4.15
CA TRP A 240 -10.32 -11.19 -4.34
C TRP A 240 -9.33 -12.31 -4.56
N GLU A 241 -8.41 -12.09 -5.47
CA GLU A 241 -7.32 -13.01 -5.72
C GLU A 241 -5.95 -12.31 -5.61
N ILE A 242 -4.96 -13.05 -5.11
CA ILE A 242 -3.57 -12.60 -5.15
C ILE A 242 -3.05 -12.83 -6.56
N VAL A 243 -2.58 -11.74 -7.19
CA VAL A 243 -1.92 -11.78 -8.51
C VAL A 243 -0.42 -11.97 -8.35
N LEU A 244 0.18 -11.23 -7.40
CA LEU A 244 1.61 -11.32 -7.10
C LEU A 244 1.86 -10.87 -5.66
N PHE A 245 2.63 -11.63 -4.89
CA PHE A 245 3.08 -11.26 -3.56
C PHE A 245 4.62 -11.22 -3.56
N SER A 246 5.20 -10.04 -3.79
CA SER A 246 6.63 -9.89 -4.01
C SER A 246 7.46 -10.41 -2.82
N SER A 247 7.10 -10.05 -1.60
CA SER A 247 7.79 -10.50 -0.39
C SER A 247 7.75 -12.02 -0.21
N TRP A 248 6.63 -12.67 -0.55
CA TRP A 248 6.55 -14.15 -0.54
C TRP A 248 7.49 -14.79 -1.56
N LEU A 249 7.54 -14.26 -2.79
CA LEU A 249 8.44 -14.75 -3.84
C LEU A 249 9.90 -14.63 -3.42
N TRP A 250 10.31 -13.45 -2.94
CA TRP A 250 11.69 -13.21 -2.50
C TRP A 250 12.11 -14.12 -1.35
N ARG A 251 11.20 -14.41 -0.43
CA ARG A 251 11.49 -15.23 0.74
C ARG A 251 11.38 -16.75 0.46
N CYS A 252 10.33 -17.17 -0.24
CA CYS A 252 9.98 -18.58 -0.39
C CYS A 252 10.39 -19.18 -1.75
N ARG A 253 10.67 -18.34 -2.76
CA ARG A 253 11.02 -18.75 -4.13
C ARG A 253 12.16 -17.89 -4.70
N PRO A 254 13.28 -17.70 -3.97
CA PRO A 254 14.35 -16.79 -4.39
C PRO A 254 15.01 -17.20 -5.72
N GLU A 255 14.88 -18.45 -6.12
CA GLU A 255 15.37 -18.96 -7.40
C GLU A 255 14.66 -18.33 -8.61
N THR A 256 13.41 -17.88 -8.45
CA THR A 256 12.63 -17.24 -9.51
C THR A 256 12.98 -15.77 -9.69
N VAL A 257 13.64 -15.18 -8.70
CA VAL A 257 13.98 -13.75 -8.67
C VAL A 257 15.28 -13.50 -9.45
N PRO A 258 15.35 -12.48 -10.34
CA PRO A 258 16.58 -12.11 -11.02
C PRO A 258 17.73 -11.85 -10.04
N PRO A 259 18.94 -12.36 -10.29
CA PRO A 259 20.08 -12.27 -9.35
C PRO A 259 20.35 -10.84 -8.86
N ARG A 260 20.21 -9.83 -9.71
CA ARG A 260 20.44 -8.41 -9.37
C ARG A 260 19.47 -7.83 -8.33
N LEU A 261 18.30 -8.46 -8.14
CA LEU A 261 17.27 -8.01 -7.22
C LEU A 261 17.18 -8.84 -5.94
N ARG A 262 17.97 -9.93 -5.82
CA ARG A 262 17.87 -10.85 -4.69
C ARG A 262 18.29 -10.26 -3.34
N THR A 263 19.11 -9.21 -3.37
CA THR A 263 19.56 -8.53 -2.14
C THR A 263 18.55 -7.53 -1.61
N ASP A 264 17.54 -7.20 -2.41
CA ASP A 264 16.47 -6.30 -1.98
C ASP A 264 15.44 -7.08 -1.14
N SER A 265 14.62 -6.33 -0.41
CA SER A 265 13.54 -6.88 0.41
C SER A 265 12.23 -6.17 0.04
N PRO A 266 11.64 -6.48 -1.13
CA PRO A 266 10.43 -5.82 -1.55
C PRO A 266 9.27 -6.18 -0.63
N GLY A 267 8.40 -5.20 -0.37
CA GLY A 267 7.23 -5.33 0.47
C GLY A 267 5.97 -4.92 -0.28
N SER A 268 5.42 -5.79 -1.13
CA SER A 268 4.19 -5.45 -1.83
C SER A 268 3.34 -6.67 -2.18
N ILE A 269 2.04 -6.45 -2.23
CA ILE A 269 1.08 -7.43 -2.72
C ILE A 269 0.21 -6.81 -3.82
N TRP A 270 -0.02 -7.56 -4.87
CA TRP A 270 -0.94 -7.25 -5.94
C TRP A 270 -2.17 -8.13 -5.85
N LEU A 271 -3.31 -7.50 -5.81
CA LEU A 271 -4.61 -8.13 -5.75
C LEU A 271 -5.40 -7.80 -7.01
N ARG A 272 -6.39 -8.64 -7.34
CA ARG A 272 -7.38 -8.34 -8.35
C ARG A 272 -8.76 -8.64 -7.82
N LYS A 273 -9.71 -7.72 -8.04
CA LYS A 273 -11.11 -7.96 -7.72
C LYS A 273 -11.72 -8.90 -8.74
N THR A 274 -12.42 -9.94 -8.29
CA THR A 274 -13.01 -10.99 -9.14
C THR A 274 -14.53 -10.90 -9.18
N GLY A 275 -15.18 -10.51 -8.09
CA GLY A 275 -16.63 -10.45 -7.93
C GLY A 275 -17.21 -9.08 -7.60
#